data_88d5e8e0b0a7c02c8119eba2041bc787
#
_entry.id   88d5e8e0b0a7c02c8119eba2041bc787
#
_cell.length_a   1.000
_cell.length_b   1.000
_cell.length_c   1.000
_cell.angle_alpha   90.00
_cell.angle_beta   90.00
_cell.angle_gamma   90.00
#
_symmetry.space_group_name_H-M   'P 1'
#
loop_
_entity.id
_entity.type
_entity.pdbx_description
1 polymer ?
#
loop_
_entity_poly.entity_id
_entity_poly.type
_entity_poly.pdbx_seq_one_letter_code
_entity_poly.pdbx_strand_id
1 'polypeptide(L)'
;VAAHFATAETDKYDRDGVIWFADYVKVNRMLPPPLSDELANVGANAFTLGMLERSVGSISRFDSLGEDLVVFFEPPSLDSRIVNQFAFFSFMSSPTSQLDLWLKKHPDLCGPIVIPRELKWELRDKLDQANIRERMLFPGLDGLASWLKRHYTPR
;
A
#
# COMPACT_ATOMS: atom_id res chain seq x y z
N VAL A 1 7.79 -4.53 -3.60
CA VAL A 1 6.47 -5.17 -3.58
C VAL A 1 5.55 -4.58 -4.64
N ALA A 2 5.31 -3.26 -4.68
CA ALA A 2 4.42 -2.64 -5.67
C ALA A 2 4.80 -2.99 -7.13
N ALA A 3 6.08 -2.96 -7.47
CA ALA A 3 6.58 -3.36 -8.79
C ALA A 3 6.26 -4.84 -9.11
N HIS A 4 6.27 -5.72 -8.11
CA HIS A 4 5.84 -7.11 -8.28
C HIS A 4 4.37 -7.17 -8.73
N PHE A 5 3.47 -6.47 -8.04
CA PHE A 5 2.06 -6.47 -8.41
C PHE A 5 1.79 -5.81 -9.77
N ALA A 6 2.50 -4.73 -10.09
CA ALA A 6 2.37 -4.06 -11.39
C ALA A 6 2.87 -4.93 -12.58
N THR A 7 3.58 -6.02 -12.31
CA THR A 7 4.14 -6.95 -13.30
C THR A 7 3.73 -8.41 -13.06
N ALA A 8 2.76 -8.68 -12.20
CA ALA A 8 2.40 -10.06 -11.81
C ALA A 8 1.66 -10.82 -12.91
N GLU A 9 0.80 -10.13 -13.68
CA GLU A 9 -0.04 -10.75 -14.69
C GLU A 9 0.70 -10.83 -16.03
N THR A 10 1.30 -11.96 -16.33
CA THR A 10 2.12 -12.18 -17.54
C THR A 10 1.32 -12.19 -18.84
N ASP A 11 0.02 -12.49 -18.77
CA ASP A 11 -0.92 -12.40 -19.88
C ASP A 11 -1.29 -10.96 -20.27
N LYS A 12 -0.88 -9.97 -19.46
CA LYS A 12 -1.10 -8.52 -19.69
C LYS A 12 0.22 -7.78 -19.97
N TYR A 13 1.21 -8.46 -20.51
CA TYR A 13 2.49 -7.82 -20.84
C TYR A 13 2.46 -7.02 -22.16
N ASP A 14 1.32 -6.96 -22.81
CA ASP A 14 1.02 -6.06 -23.92
C ASP A 14 0.71 -4.62 -23.50
N ARG A 15 0.55 -4.37 -22.20
CA ARG A 15 0.20 -3.07 -21.60
C ARG A 15 1.25 -2.63 -20.59
N ASP A 16 1.33 -1.33 -20.37
CA ASP A 16 2.16 -0.75 -19.31
C ASP A 16 1.63 -1.16 -17.92
N GLY A 17 2.53 -1.26 -16.96
CA GLY A 17 2.20 -1.36 -15.55
C GLY A 17 2.17 0.02 -14.91
N VAL A 18 1.37 0.19 -13.85
CA VAL A 18 1.33 1.46 -13.12
C VAL A 18 1.45 1.18 -11.62
N ILE A 19 2.34 1.91 -10.97
CA ILE A 19 2.45 1.97 -9.51
C ILE A 19 1.95 3.35 -9.08
N TRP A 20 0.98 3.39 -8.20
CA TRP A 20 0.56 4.63 -7.56
C TRP A 20 1.33 4.84 -6.27
N PHE A 21 1.87 6.03 -6.07
CA PHE A 21 2.45 6.44 -4.80
C PHE A 21 1.61 7.53 -4.16
N ALA A 22 1.64 7.59 -2.82
CA ALA A 22 1.07 8.68 -2.04
C ALA A 22 2.10 9.17 -1.03
N ASP A 23 2.25 10.49 -0.92
CA ASP A 23 3.09 11.14 0.09
C ASP A 23 2.31 11.24 1.41
N TYR A 24 2.29 10.15 2.16
CA TYR A 24 1.54 10.09 3.43
C TYR A 24 2.06 11.07 4.49
N VAL A 25 3.30 11.53 4.39
CA VAL A 25 3.83 12.56 5.29
C VAL A 25 3.16 13.90 5.04
N LYS A 26 2.93 14.25 3.77
CA LYS A 26 2.14 15.44 3.44
C LYS A 26 0.68 15.28 3.80
N VAL A 27 0.09 14.11 3.58
CA VAL A 27 -1.29 13.80 4.01
C VAL A 27 -1.45 14.01 5.50
N ASN A 28 -0.50 13.56 6.32
CA ASN A 28 -0.53 13.74 7.77
C ASN A 28 -0.59 15.22 8.20
N ARG A 29 -0.05 16.17 7.41
CA ARG A 29 -0.14 17.61 7.70
C ARG A 29 -1.55 18.17 7.55
N MET A 30 -2.45 17.42 6.92
CA MET A 30 -3.85 17.80 6.76
C MET A 30 -4.75 17.24 7.88
N LEU A 31 -4.18 16.41 8.76
CA LEU A 31 -4.93 15.78 9.83
C LEU A 31 -5.23 16.78 10.96
N PRO A 32 -6.46 16.76 11.50
CA PRO A 32 -6.82 17.59 12.66
C PRO A 32 -6.21 17.02 13.95
N PRO A 33 -6.11 17.87 15.02
CA PRO A 33 -5.98 17.33 16.37
C PRO A 33 -7.19 16.43 16.70
N PRO A 34 -7.03 15.30 17.41
CA PRO A 34 -5.87 14.82 18.12
C PRO A 34 -4.92 13.92 17.27
N LEU A 35 -5.19 13.70 16.00
CA LEU A 35 -4.36 12.82 15.15
C LEU A 35 -2.98 13.43 14.88
N SER A 36 -2.91 14.69 14.47
CA SER A 36 -1.63 15.37 14.24
C SER A 36 -0.78 15.45 15.51
N ASP A 37 -1.43 15.69 16.65
CA ASP A 37 -0.74 15.80 17.94
C ASP A 37 -0.13 14.46 18.37
N GLU A 38 -0.84 13.33 18.15
CA GLU A 38 -0.33 11.99 18.46
C GLU A 38 0.92 11.67 17.63
N LEU A 39 0.92 11.98 16.32
CA LEU A 39 2.09 11.80 15.46
C LEU A 39 3.28 12.63 15.94
N ALA A 40 3.03 13.90 16.29
CA ALA A 40 4.07 14.80 16.77
C ALA A 40 4.65 14.34 18.12
N ASN A 41 3.80 13.93 19.06
CA ASN A 41 4.22 13.48 20.39
C ASN A 41 5.08 12.21 20.33
N VAL A 42 4.78 11.29 19.40
CA VAL A 42 5.54 10.05 19.21
C VAL A 42 6.76 10.28 18.30
N GLY A 43 6.79 11.35 17.51
CA GLY A 43 7.81 11.59 16.50
C GLY A 43 7.70 10.61 15.33
N ALA A 44 6.48 10.16 15.01
CA ALA A 44 6.21 9.18 13.96
C ALA A 44 5.59 9.84 12.72
N ASN A 45 5.78 9.19 11.56
CA ASN A 45 5.14 9.60 10.30
C ASN A 45 3.99 8.68 9.88
N ALA A 46 3.81 7.56 10.57
CA ALA A 46 2.73 6.61 10.35
C ALA A 46 2.10 6.22 11.67
N PHE A 47 0.80 5.95 11.65
CA PHE A 47 0.10 5.46 12.82
C PHE A 47 0.38 3.98 13.04
N THR A 48 0.40 3.59 14.29
CA THR A 48 0.16 2.21 14.72
C THR A 48 -1.26 2.09 15.28
N LEU A 49 -1.76 0.88 15.46
CA LEU A 49 -3.08 0.67 16.06
C LEU A 49 -3.19 1.34 17.43
N GLY A 50 -2.16 1.17 18.30
CA GLY A 50 -2.16 1.78 19.62
C GLY A 50 -2.17 3.31 19.62
N MET A 51 -1.56 3.96 18.61
CA MET A 51 -1.64 5.41 18.43
C MET A 51 -3.07 5.84 18.06
N LEU A 52 -3.73 5.11 17.17
CA LEU A 52 -5.12 5.37 16.79
C LEU A 52 -6.08 5.18 17.97
N GLU A 53 -5.87 4.15 18.78
CA GLU A 53 -6.65 3.92 19.99
C GLU A 53 -6.51 5.08 20.99
N ARG A 54 -5.30 5.61 21.19
CA ARG A 54 -5.08 6.75 22.08
C ARG A 54 -5.66 8.06 21.56
N SER A 55 -5.51 8.29 20.24
CA SER A 55 -5.93 9.56 19.63
C SER A 55 -7.43 9.67 19.45
N VAL A 56 -8.09 8.63 18.97
CA VAL A 56 -9.52 8.66 18.63
C VAL A 56 -10.37 7.68 19.41
N GLY A 57 -9.84 6.54 19.85
CA GLY A 57 -10.51 5.56 20.71
C GLY A 57 -11.64 4.76 20.07
N SER A 58 -12.27 5.25 19.01
CA SER A 58 -13.33 4.55 18.26
C SER A 58 -13.47 5.04 16.83
N ILE A 59 -14.01 4.19 15.96
CA ILE A 59 -14.32 4.54 14.57
C ILE A 59 -15.32 5.68 14.50
N SER A 60 -16.38 5.66 15.30
CA SER A 60 -17.40 6.72 15.31
C SER A 60 -16.82 8.08 15.66
N ARG A 61 -15.84 8.12 16.57
CA ARG A 61 -15.14 9.37 16.92
C ARG A 61 -14.22 9.81 15.78
N PHE A 62 -13.55 8.88 15.11
CA PHE A 62 -12.77 9.19 13.92
C PHE A 62 -13.62 9.81 12.81
N ASP A 63 -14.78 9.21 12.52
CA ASP A 63 -15.72 9.71 11.52
C ASP A 63 -16.22 11.13 11.85
N SER A 64 -16.33 11.46 13.14
CA SER A 64 -16.76 12.78 13.61
C SER A 64 -15.68 13.88 13.53
N LEU A 65 -14.42 13.54 13.30
CA LEU A 65 -13.33 14.53 13.22
C LEU A 65 -13.34 15.38 11.95
N GLY A 66 -13.97 14.91 10.91
CA GLY A 66 -14.10 15.64 9.64
C GLY A 66 -14.48 14.73 8.48
N GLU A 67 -14.94 15.33 7.41
CA GLU A 67 -15.23 14.62 6.17
C GLU A 67 -13.94 14.38 5.37
N ASP A 68 -13.90 13.22 4.71
CA ASP A 68 -12.80 12.85 3.79
C ASP A 68 -11.38 12.85 4.40
N LEU A 69 -11.24 12.57 5.70
CA LEU A 69 -9.93 12.35 6.30
C LEU A 69 -9.34 11.02 5.83
N VAL A 70 -8.05 11.03 5.54
CA VAL A 70 -7.28 9.83 5.16
C VAL A 70 -6.18 9.62 6.19
N VAL A 71 -6.12 8.41 6.75
CA VAL A 71 -5.07 7.99 7.68
C VAL A 71 -4.34 6.80 7.10
N PHE A 72 -3.01 6.85 7.16
CA PHE A 72 -2.14 5.73 6.82
C PHE A 72 -1.60 5.11 8.09
N PHE A 73 -1.65 3.78 8.19
CA PHE A 73 -1.18 3.08 9.37
C PHE A 73 -0.47 1.78 9.05
N GLU A 74 0.47 1.44 9.92
CA GLU A 74 1.14 0.16 9.91
C GLU A 74 0.28 -0.87 10.66
N PRO A 75 -0.22 -1.92 9.99
CA PRO A 75 -1.03 -2.93 10.64
C PRO A 75 -0.17 -3.79 11.57
N PRO A 76 -0.73 -4.37 12.65
CA PRO A 76 -0.03 -5.34 13.45
C PRO A 76 0.32 -6.59 12.62
N SER A 77 1.43 -7.24 12.95
CA SER A 77 1.97 -8.42 12.25
C SER A 77 1.15 -9.69 12.52
N LEU A 78 -0.15 -9.66 12.24
CA LEU A 78 -1.09 -10.75 12.50
C LEU A 78 -1.03 -11.87 11.46
N ASP A 79 -0.53 -11.57 10.27
CA ASP A 79 -0.45 -12.49 9.15
C ASP A 79 0.91 -12.37 8.47
N SER A 80 1.48 -13.49 8.05
CA SER A 80 2.78 -13.53 7.38
C SER A 80 2.79 -12.76 6.05
N ARG A 81 1.65 -12.58 5.38
CA ARG A 81 1.54 -11.76 4.18
C ARG A 81 1.69 -10.27 4.49
N ILE A 82 1.14 -9.82 5.62
CA ILE A 82 1.32 -8.43 6.10
C ILE A 82 2.81 -8.14 6.23
N VAL A 83 3.54 -9.02 6.91
CA VAL A 83 4.99 -8.89 7.13
C VAL A 83 5.76 -8.95 5.81
N ASN A 84 5.54 -9.98 5.00
CA ASN A 84 6.32 -10.22 3.78
C ASN A 84 6.02 -9.22 2.66
N GLN A 85 4.85 -8.62 2.65
CA GLN A 85 4.47 -7.59 1.69
C GLN A 85 4.79 -6.18 2.18
N PHE A 86 5.32 -6.02 3.41
CA PHE A 86 5.52 -4.71 4.03
C PHE A 86 4.24 -3.88 3.96
N ALA A 87 3.12 -4.52 4.34
CA ALA A 87 1.81 -3.96 4.13
C ALA A 87 1.61 -2.66 4.92
N PHE A 88 1.05 -1.67 4.24
CA PHE A 88 0.67 -0.40 4.80
C PHE A 88 -0.78 -0.16 4.42
N PHE A 89 -1.61 0.23 5.37
CA PHE A 89 -3.03 0.39 5.13
C PHE A 89 -3.43 1.86 5.18
N SER A 90 -4.52 2.15 4.51
CA SER A 90 -5.21 3.43 4.61
C SER A 90 -6.68 3.20 4.91
N PHE A 91 -7.27 4.11 5.67
CA PHE A 91 -8.71 4.17 5.83
C PHE A 91 -9.18 5.62 5.86
N MET A 92 -10.46 5.82 5.60
CA MET A 92 -11.07 7.13 5.49
C MET A 92 -12.17 7.29 6.54
N SER A 93 -12.44 8.54 6.94
CA SER A 93 -13.45 8.87 7.95
C SER A 93 -14.89 8.69 7.48
N SER A 94 -15.11 8.37 6.22
CA SER A 94 -16.44 8.07 5.70
C SER A 94 -16.43 6.73 4.95
N PRO A 95 -17.38 5.82 5.20
CA PRO A 95 -17.45 4.53 4.51
C PRO A 95 -17.82 4.66 3.02
N THR A 96 -18.31 5.83 2.60
CA THR A 96 -18.64 6.11 1.19
C THR A 96 -17.52 6.81 0.44
N SER A 97 -16.48 7.29 1.14
CA SER A 97 -15.32 7.92 0.52
C SER A 97 -14.43 6.89 -0.18
N GLN A 98 -13.86 7.30 -1.31
CA GLN A 98 -12.96 6.48 -2.11
C GLN A 98 -11.60 7.15 -2.19
N LEU A 99 -10.55 6.43 -1.81
CA LEU A 99 -9.20 6.96 -1.76
C LEU A 99 -8.71 7.46 -3.12
N ASP A 100 -9.04 6.76 -4.20
CA ASP A 100 -8.64 7.17 -5.56
C ASP A 100 -9.30 8.51 -5.99
N LEU A 101 -10.54 8.75 -5.59
CA LEU A 101 -11.23 10.01 -5.86
C LEU A 101 -10.66 11.13 -4.98
N TRP A 102 -10.31 10.81 -3.74
CA TRP A 102 -9.66 11.76 -2.84
C TRP A 102 -8.27 12.15 -3.37
N LEU A 103 -7.46 11.19 -3.80
CA LEU A 103 -6.14 11.44 -4.37
C LEU A 103 -6.21 12.26 -5.66
N LYS A 104 -7.22 12.06 -6.50
CA LYS A 104 -7.44 12.89 -7.71
C LYS A 104 -7.69 14.35 -7.39
N LYS A 105 -8.27 14.66 -6.22
CA LYS A 105 -8.44 16.05 -5.74
C LYS A 105 -7.14 16.64 -5.17
N HIS A 106 -6.12 15.80 -4.90
CA HIS A 106 -4.85 16.20 -4.28
C HIS A 106 -3.66 15.71 -5.13
N PRO A 107 -3.52 16.21 -6.37
CA PRO A 107 -2.50 15.69 -7.32
C PRO A 107 -1.05 15.97 -6.89
N ASP A 108 -0.83 16.88 -5.95
CA ASP A 108 0.46 17.18 -5.31
C ASP A 108 0.88 16.15 -4.27
N LEU A 109 -0.05 15.28 -3.83
CA LEU A 109 0.19 14.24 -2.82
C LEU A 109 0.40 12.85 -3.41
N CYS A 110 0.11 12.66 -4.68
CA CYS A 110 0.19 11.35 -5.31
C CYS A 110 0.62 11.43 -6.77
N GLY A 111 1.00 10.29 -7.33
CA GLY A 111 1.31 10.23 -8.75
C GLY A 111 1.49 8.79 -9.24
N PRO A 112 1.44 8.58 -10.56
CA PRO A 112 1.75 7.31 -11.18
C PRO A 112 3.23 7.19 -11.49
N ILE A 113 3.78 6.00 -11.28
CA ILE A 113 5.06 5.55 -11.85
C ILE A 113 4.70 4.52 -12.92
N VAL A 114 4.93 4.87 -14.17
CA VAL A 114 4.64 3.99 -15.29
C VAL A 114 5.80 3.01 -15.49
N ILE A 115 5.48 1.74 -15.63
CA ILE A 115 6.41 0.68 -16.00
C ILE A 115 6.10 0.33 -17.47
N PRO A 116 6.95 0.74 -18.41
CA PRO A 116 6.76 0.39 -19.82
C PRO A 116 6.67 -1.14 -19.99
N ARG A 117 5.77 -1.57 -20.85
CA ARG A 117 5.53 -2.99 -21.13
C ARG A 117 6.81 -3.74 -21.51
N GLU A 118 7.70 -3.08 -22.23
CA GLU A 118 8.98 -3.65 -22.70
C GLU A 118 9.91 -3.98 -21.54
N LEU A 119 9.80 -3.29 -20.42
CA LEU A 119 10.64 -3.47 -19.23
C LEU A 119 10.08 -4.47 -18.22
N LYS A 120 8.84 -4.96 -18.41
CA LYS A 120 8.20 -5.84 -17.41
C LYS A 120 8.97 -7.12 -17.17
N TRP A 121 9.47 -7.79 -18.22
CA TRP A 121 10.26 -9.00 -18.08
C TRP A 121 11.59 -8.74 -17.36
N GLU A 122 12.31 -7.70 -17.74
CA GLU A 122 13.56 -7.32 -17.07
C GLU A 122 13.33 -6.99 -15.60
N LEU A 123 12.27 -6.25 -15.30
CA LEU A 123 11.91 -5.92 -13.94
C LEU A 123 11.57 -7.16 -13.12
N ARG A 124 10.83 -8.13 -13.70
CA ARG A 124 10.56 -9.42 -13.04
C ARG A 124 11.83 -10.20 -12.73
N ASP A 125 12.77 -10.27 -13.65
CA ASP A 125 14.04 -10.95 -13.44
C ASP A 125 14.85 -10.27 -12.30
N LYS A 126 14.87 -8.94 -12.25
CA LYS A 126 15.51 -8.19 -11.15
C LYS A 126 14.81 -8.40 -9.80
N LEU A 127 13.48 -8.48 -9.79
CA LEU A 127 12.73 -8.79 -8.58
C LEU A 127 13.00 -10.22 -8.09
N ASP A 128 13.11 -11.18 -8.99
CA ASP A 128 13.48 -12.56 -8.65
C ASP A 128 14.89 -12.64 -8.04
N GLN A 129 15.86 -11.89 -8.57
CA GLN A 129 17.23 -11.78 -8.02
C GLN A 129 17.20 -11.15 -6.62
N ALA A 130 16.34 -10.16 -6.40
CA ALA A 130 16.11 -9.54 -5.10
C ALA A 130 15.25 -10.39 -4.14
N ASN A 131 14.90 -11.62 -4.53
CA ASN A 131 14.01 -12.52 -3.79
C ASN A 131 12.58 -11.97 -3.55
N ILE A 132 12.12 -11.03 -4.39
CA ILE A 132 10.75 -10.50 -4.36
C ILE A 132 9.90 -11.29 -5.35
N ARG A 133 9.39 -12.43 -4.91
CA ARG A 133 8.66 -13.39 -5.74
C ARG A 133 7.43 -13.93 -5.02
N GLU A 134 6.55 -14.60 -5.77
CA GLU A 134 5.25 -15.07 -5.30
C GLU A 134 5.35 -15.88 -4.00
N ARG A 135 6.25 -16.86 -3.96
CA ARG A 135 6.43 -17.73 -2.78
C ARG A 135 6.90 -17.00 -1.51
N MET A 136 7.49 -15.81 -1.66
CA MET A 136 7.91 -14.98 -0.53
C MET A 136 6.79 -14.04 -0.09
N LEU A 137 6.11 -13.42 -1.06
CA LEU A 137 5.04 -12.47 -0.79
C LEU A 137 3.74 -13.15 -0.35
N PHE A 138 3.54 -14.39 -0.78
CA PHE A 138 2.39 -15.24 -0.45
C PHE A 138 2.88 -16.56 0.14
N PRO A 139 3.24 -16.59 1.44
CA PRO A 139 3.73 -17.82 2.06
C PRO A 139 2.68 -18.92 2.02
N GLY A 140 3.14 -20.15 1.75
CA GLY A 140 2.28 -21.31 1.62
C GLY A 140 2.22 -21.89 0.20
N LEU A 141 1.32 -22.86 0.01
CA LEU A 141 1.24 -23.63 -1.24
C LEU A 141 0.81 -22.80 -2.43
N ASP A 142 -0.07 -21.82 -2.23
CA ASP A 142 -0.59 -20.97 -3.32
C ASP A 142 0.52 -20.10 -3.91
N GLY A 143 1.35 -19.49 -3.07
CA GLY A 143 2.49 -18.69 -3.53
C GLY A 143 3.56 -19.55 -4.20
N LEU A 144 3.81 -20.75 -3.67
CA LEU A 144 4.72 -21.71 -4.29
C LEU A 144 4.20 -22.16 -5.66
N ALA A 145 2.94 -22.52 -5.76
CA ALA A 145 2.30 -22.96 -7.00
C ALA A 145 2.34 -21.84 -8.07
N SER A 146 2.02 -20.60 -7.67
CA SER A 146 2.06 -19.44 -8.56
C SER A 146 3.47 -19.16 -9.06
N TRP A 147 4.47 -19.26 -8.17
CA TRP A 147 5.87 -19.10 -8.54
C TRP A 147 6.32 -20.20 -9.53
N LEU A 148 6.00 -21.48 -9.27
CA LEU A 148 6.34 -22.59 -10.14
C LEU A 148 5.67 -22.43 -11.51
N LYS A 149 4.38 -22.11 -11.55
CA LYS A 149 3.65 -21.85 -12.79
C LYS A 149 4.38 -20.81 -13.64
N ARG A 150 4.70 -19.65 -13.07
CA ARG A 150 5.41 -18.59 -13.80
C ARG A 150 6.81 -19.02 -14.23
N HIS A 151 7.55 -19.69 -13.35
CA HIS A 151 8.95 -20.09 -13.60
C HIS A 151 9.08 -21.07 -14.76
N TYR A 152 8.13 -21.98 -14.89
CA TYR A 152 8.13 -23.01 -15.94
C TYR A 152 7.24 -22.70 -17.15
N THR A 153 6.55 -21.56 -17.16
CA THR A 153 5.82 -21.13 -18.35
C THR A 153 6.80 -20.49 -19.35
N PRO A 154 6.85 -20.93 -20.62
CA PRO A 154 7.65 -20.28 -21.65
C PRO A 154 7.29 -18.81 -21.83
N ARG A 155 8.31 -17.99 -22.17
CA ARG A 155 8.15 -16.57 -22.49
C ARG A 155 7.66 -16.36 -23.92
#